data_a0408d0ef4902dcbd9e571b404860981
#
_entry.id   a0408d0ef4902dcbd9e571b404860981
#
_cell.length_a   1.000
_cell.length_b   1.000
_cell.length_c   1.000
_cell.angle_alpha   90.00
_cell.angle_beta   90.00
_cell.angle_gamma   90.00
#
_symmetry.space_group_name_H-M   'P 1'
#
loop_
_entity.id
_entity.type
_entity.pdbx_description
1 polymer ?
#
loop_
_entity_poly.entity_id
_entity_poly.type
_entity_poly.pdbx_seq_one_letter_code
_entity_poly.pdbx_strand_id
1 'polypeptide(L)'
;YARPPVDDPGLGYFDDWMELVVTHELAHVFHLDRAGPLGRALRGMFGRVPATWPFFPGLGQPRWTSEGMATWLESRFSGAGRIRGTYHDMVLRTAALEGRFERFDQAAGESPVWPEGTRPYAYGSLFFDHLLEKYGEDRLGAFTEAVAGKWVPYRLDAAGRKAFGVPLSEEWRVWTGAVAHEAAEVKS
;
A
#
# COMPACT_ATOMS: atom_id res chain seq x y z
N TYR A 1 3.06 18.62 6.79
CA TYR A 1 1.82 19.41 6.96
C TYR A 1 2.07 20.56 7.95
N ALA A 2 1.81 21.81 7.54
CA ALA A 2 1.90 22.97 8.43
C ALA A 2 0.62 23.19 9.28
N ARG A 3 -0.42 22.41 9.02
CA ARG A 3 -1.73 22.45 9.71
C ARG A 3 -2.26 21.02 9.89
N PRO A 4 -3.09 20.79 10.92
CA PRO A 4 -3.82 19.53 11.02
C PRO A 4 -4.60 19.25 9.74
N PRO A 5 -4.68 18.00 9.28
CA PRO A 5 -5.39 17.62 8.05
C PRO A 5 -6.91 17.57 8.28
N VAL A 6 -7.51 18.70 8.58
CA VAL A 6 -8.94 18.81 8.94
C VAL A 6 -9.87 18.47 7.78
N ASP A 7 -9.36 18.53 6.55
CA ASP A 7 -10.10 18.22 5.34
C ASP A 7 -9.84 16.78 4.84
N ASP A 8 -9.02 16.01 5.56
CA ASP A 8 -8.75 14.60 5.23
C ASP A 8 -9.64 13.69 6.10
N PRO A 9 -10.69 13.06 5.52
CA PRO A 9 -11.59 12.19 6.27
C PRO A 9 -10.88 10.97 6.89
N GLY A 10 -9.71 10.59 6.37
CA GLY A 10 -8.92 9.48 6.89
C GLY A 10 -8.07 9.85 8.10
N LEU A 11 -7.74 11.11 8.30
CA LEU A 11 -6.83 11.59 9.34
C LEU A 11 -7.49 12.53 10.36
N GLY A 12 -8.55 13.22 9.99
CA GLY A 12 -9.18 14.27 10.82
C GLY A 12 -9.81 13.78 12.13
N TYR A 13 -9.95 12.46 12.31
CA TYR A 13 -10.52 11.84 13.52
C TYR A 13 -9.47 11.42 14.55
N PHE A 14 -8.19 11.63 14.29
CA PHE A 14 -7.11 11.22 15.19
C PHE A 14 -6.52 12.42 15.91
N ASP A 15 -6.50 12.37 17.25
CA ASP A 15 -5.96 13.45 18.08
C ASP A 15 -4.45 13.62 17.86
N ASP A 16 -3.71 12.53 17.71
CA ASP A 16 -2.27 12.55 17.41
C ASP A 16 -1.98 12.29 15.93
N TRP A 17 -2.54 13.15 15.08
CA TRP A 17 -2.28 13.08 13.64
C TRP A 17 -0.80 13.23 13.27
N MET A 18 0.00 13.91 14.13
CA MET A 18 1.43 14.10 13.87
C MET A 18 2.18 12.78 13.99
N GLU A 19 1.88 11.96 15.00
CA GLU A 19 2.45 10.63 15.15
C GLU A 19 2.14 9.76 13.92
N LEU A 20 0.90 9.82 13.44
CA LEU A 20 0.49 9.08 12.24
C LEU A 20 1.29 9.50 11.01
N VAL A 21 1.38 10.81 10.75
CA VAL A 21 2.12 11.33 9.59
C VAL A 21 3.60 11.01 9.69
N VAL A 22 4.23 11.22 10.84
CA VAL A 22 5.66 10.90 11.02
C VAL A 22 5.92 9.40 10.82
N THR A 23 5.07 8.53 11.36
CA THR A 23 5.18 7.08 11.18
C THR A 23 5.01 6.68 9.71
N HIS A 24 4.06 7.30 9.01
CA HIS A 24 3.83 7.10 7.59
C HIS A 24 5.06 7.50 6.75
N GLU A 25 5.58 8.70 6.93
CA GLU A 25 6.76 9.18 6.20
C GLU A 25 8.02 8.35 6.53
N LEU A 26 8.16 7.92 7.78
CA LEU A 26 9.27 7.06 8.18
C LEU A 26 9.17 5.68 7.48
N ALA A 27 7.97 5.14 7.31
CA ALA A 27 7.77 3.91 6.54
C ALA A 27 8.25 4.06 5.09
N HIS A 28 8.00 5.21 4.45
CA HIS A 28 8.54 5.51 3.13
C HIS A 28 10.07 5.51 3.11
N VAL A 29 10.72 6.12 4.11
CA VAL A 29 12.18 6.13 4.20
C VAL A 29 12.74 4.71 4.21
N PHE A 30 12.19 3.82 5.02
CA PHE A 30 12.65 2.42 5.08
C PHE A 30 12.31 1.60 3.83
N HIS A 31 11.11 1.76 3.30
CA HIS A 31 10.65 1.03 2.11
C HIS A 31 11.40 1.47 0.85
N LEU A 32 11.42 2.78 0.57
CA LEU A 32 11.97 3.31 -0.67
C LEU A 32 13.49 3.24 -0.74
N ASP A 33 14.17 3.16 0.42
CA ASP A 33 15.62 3.02 0.47
C ASP A 33 16.12 1.60 0.16
N ARG A 34 15.23 0.61 0.07
CA ARG A 34 15.64 -0.77 -0.27
C ARG A 34 16.13 -0.86 -1.70
N ALA A 35 17.26 -1.56 -1.87
CA ALA A 35 17.83 -1.84 -3.19
C ALA A 35 18.33 -3.27 -3.25
N GLY A 36 18.20 -3.90 -4.41
CA GLY A 36 18.77 -5.21 -4.69
C GLY A 36 20.30 -5.19 -4.74
N PRO A 37 20.97 -6.35 -4.90
CA PRO A 37 22.44 -6.45 -4.90
C PRO A 37 23.10 -5.52 -5.89
N LEU A 38 22.58 -5.41 -7.12
CA LEU A 38 23.09 -4.50 -8.15
C LEU A 38 22.96 -3.04 -7.71
N GLY A 39 21.80 -2.64 -7.21
CA GLY A 39 21.58 -1.27 -6.75
C GLY A 39 22.50 -0.90 -5.59
N ARG A 40 22.71 -1.81 -4.64
CA ARG A 40 23.68 -1.60 -3.54
C ARG A 40 25.12 -1.44 -4.05
N ALA A 41 25.53 -2.27 -4.99
CA ALA A 41 26.87 -2.16 -5.58
C ALA A 41 27.07 -0.83 -6.32
N LEU A 42 26.08 -0.40 -7.12
CA LEU A 42 26.11 0.86 -7.83
C LEU A 42 26.08 2.06 -6.88
N ARG A 43 25.29 2.00 -5.80
CA ARG A 43 25.32 3.04 -4.75
C ARG A 43 26.69 3.15 -4.07
N GLY A 44 27.39 2.01 -3.90
CA GLY A 44 28.75 2.00 -3.35
C GLY A 44 29.78 2.69 -4.26
N MET A 45 29.59 2.61 -5.58
CA MET A 45 30.49 3.22 -6.56
C MET A 45 30.15 4.67 -6.88
N PHE A 46 28.88 4.98 -7.05
CA PHE A 46 28.40 6.27 -7.58
C PHE A 46 27.64 7.12 -6.55
N GLY A 47 27.50 6.64 -5.31
CA GLY A 47 26.67 7.28 -4.30
C GLY A 47 25.17 7.07 -4.56
N ARG A 48 24.35 7.84 -3.86
CA ARG A 48 22.86 7.78 -3.92
C ARG A 48 22.35 8.65 -5.08
N VAL A 49 22.52 8.17 -6.29
CA VAL A 49 22.00 8.86 -7.47
C VAL A 49 20.48 8.83 -7.44
N PRO A 50 19.76 9.97 -7.62
CA PRO A 50 18.31 10.05 -7.57
C PRO A 50 17.65 9.46 -8.83
N ALA A 51 17.86 8.17 -9.07
CA ALA A 51 17.29 7.41 -10.17
C ALA A 51 16.47 6.24 -9.61
N THR A 52 15.36 5.89 -10.25
CA THR A 52 14.50 4.83 -9.80
C THR A 52 15.21 3.47 -9.79
N TRP A 53 15.25 2.80 -10.90
CA TRP A 53 15.96 1.53 -11.02
C TRP A 53 17.35 1.73 -11.61
N PRO A 54 18.39 1.07 -11.12
CA PRO A 54 18.42 0.10 -10.01
C PRO A 54 18.69 0.73 -8.63
N PHE A 55 18.82 2.06 -8.54
CA PHE A 55 19.21 2.75 -7.30
C PHE A 55 18.08 2.74 -6.26
N PHE A 56 16.88 3.18 -6.64
CA PHE A 56 15.70 3.24 -5.77
C PHE A 56 14.49 2.55 -6.42
N PRO A 57 14.50 1.22 -6.52
CA PRO A 57 13.45 0.48 -7.23
C PRO A 57 12.06 0.67 -6.62
N GLY A 58 11.97 0.99 -5.33
CA GLY A 58 10.71 1.31 -4.65
C GLY A 58 9.99 2.53 -5.23
N LEU A 59 10.74 3.54 -5.73
CA LEU A 59 10.15 4.73 -6.36
C LEU A 59 9.42 4.44 -7.67
N GLY A 60 9.74 3.33 -8.33
CA GLY A 60 9.09 2.92 -9.57
C GLY A 60 7.87 2.02 -9.36
N GLN A 61 7.41 1.79 -8.12
CA GLN A 61 6.27 0.94 -7.85
C GLN A 61 4.93 1.71 -7.98
N PRO A 62 3.82 1.02 -8.25
CA PRO A 62 2.50 1.65 -8.19
C PRO A 62 2.25 2.28 -6.82
N ARG A 63 1.60 3.45 -6.79
CA ARG A 63 1.36 4.19 -5.54
C ARG A 63 0.64 3.37 -4.47
N TRP A 64 -0.28 2.47 -4.84
CA TRP A 64 -0.98 1.64 -3.86
C TRP A 64 -0.02 0.73 -3.07
N THR A 65 1.14 0.32 -3.62
CA THR A 65 2.13 -0.45 -2.85
C THR A 65 2.88 0.41 -1.85
N SER A 66 3.30 1.62 -2.22
CA SER A 66 4.03 2.51 -1.31
C SER A 66 3.11 3.15 -0.28
N GLU A 67 2.01 3.75 -0.72
CA GLU A 67 1.07 4.43 0.16
C GLU A 67 0.28 3.44 1.04
N GLY A 68 -0.13 2.31 0.44
CA GLY A 68 -0.82 1.26 1.19
C GLY A 68 0.04 0.64 2.28
N MET A 69 1.30 0.35 1.97
CA MET A 69 2.24 -0.17 2.97
C MET A 69 2.49 0.84 4.09
N ALA A 70 2.72 2.12 3.76
CA ALA A 70 2.95 3.16 4.75
C ALA A 70 1.71 3.37 5.63
N THR A 71 0.51 3.36 5.06
CA THR A 71 -0.76 3.45 5.79
C THR A 71 -1.00 2.25 6.70
N TRP A 72 -0.64 1.04 6.25
CA TRP A 72 -0.71 -0.14 7.10
C TRP A 72 0.26 -0.05 8.28
N LEU A 73 1.52 0.35 8.03
CA LEU A 73 2.55 0.51 9.06
C LEU A 73 2.19 1.61 10.07
N GLU A 74 1.66 2.75 9.62
CA GLU A 74 1.20 3.80 10.54
C GLU A 74 0.16 3.26 11.52
N SER A 75 -0.79 2.47 11.02
CA SER A 75 -1.86 1.90 11.85
C SER A 75 -1.36 0.78 12.76
N ARG A 76 -0.33 0.06 12.32
CA ARG A 76 0.28 -1.01 13.12
C ARG A 76 1.08 -0.49 14.28
N PHE A 77 1.83 0.60 14.10
CA PHE A 77 2.76 1.12 15.09
C PHE A 77 2.18 2.19 16.00
N SER A 78 1.26 3.03 15.53
CA SER A 78 0.64 4.07 16.38
C SER A 78 -0.49 3.55 17.26
N GLY A 79 -1.02 2.35 16.99
CA GLY A 79 -2.22 1.84 17.68
C GLY A 79 -3.52 2.52 17.23
N ALA A 80 -3.44 3.51 16.35
CA ALA A 80 -4.52 4.23 15.69
C ALA A 80 -4.43 4.01 14.17
N GLY A 81 -4.63 5.05 13.34
CA GLY A 81 -4.38 5.02 11.91
C GLY A 81 -5.56 4.61 11.05
N ARG A 82 -5.39 4.83 9.76
CA ARG A 82 -6.48 4.85 8.78
C ARG A 82 -7.17 3.49 8.55
N ILE A 83 -6.47 2.37 8.71
CA ILE A 83 -7.11 1.04 8.59
C ILE A 83 -7.99 0.67 9.78
N ARG A 84 -7.81 1.33 10.92
CA ARG A 84 -8.66 1.13 12.11
C ARG A 84 -9.90 2.02 12.09
N GLY A 85 -9.93 3.01 11.21
CA GLY A 85 -11.09 3.86 10.97
C GLY A 85 -12.05 3.25 9.97
N THR A 86 -13.26 3.78 9.94
CA THR A 86 -14.33 3.29 9.04
C THR A 86 -14.27 3.88 7.64
N TYR A 87 -13.45 4.91 7.40
CA TYR A 87 -13.48 5.64 6.14
C TYR A 87 -12.98 4.80 4.94
N HIS A 88 -11.82 4.15 5.07
CA HIS A 88 -11.29 3.30 4.00
C HIS A 88 -12.20 2.08 3.73
N ASP A 89 -12.72 1.50 4.79
CA ASP A 89 -13.70 0.41 4.69
C ASP A 89 -14.98 0.87 3.96
N MET A 90 -15.52 2.03 4.31
CA MET A 90 -16.66 2.63 3.62
C MET A 90 -16.38 2.86 2.13
N VAL A 91 -15.16 3.34 1.78
CA VAL A 91 -14.77 3.54 0.37
C VAL A 91 -14.82 2.22 -0.40
N LEU A 92 -14.26 1.13 0.15
CA LEU A 92 -14.25 -0.16 -0.53
C LEU A 92 -15.64 -0.79 -0.61
N ARG A 93 -16.41 -0.74 0.46
CA ARG A 93 -17.81 -1.23 0.45
C ARG A 93 -18.67 -0.49 -0.56
N THR A 94 -18.55 0.83 -0.63
CA THR A 94 -19.30 1.63 -1.61
C THR A 94 -18.89 1.25 -3.03
N ALA A 95 -17.59 1.12 -3.30
CA ALA A 95 -17.10 0.69 -4.60
C ALA A 95 -17.63 -0.70 -4.99
N ALA A 96 -17.67 -1.63 -4.04
CA ALA A 96 -18.19 -2.98 -4.24
C ALA A 96 -19.70 -2.98 -4.56
N LEU A 97 -20.50 -2.24 -3.78
CA LEU A 97 -21.97 -2.14 -3.96
C LEU A 97 -22.37 -1.45 -5.28
N GLU A 98 -21.54 -0.54 -5.77
CA GLU A 98 -21.73 0.17 -7.03
C GLU A 98 -21.15 -0.56 -8.26
N GLY A 99 -20.51 -1.71 -8.06
CA GLY A 99 -19.82 -2.44 -9.12
C GLY A 99 -18.62 -1.67 -9.70
N ARG A 100 -18.00 -0.80 -8.91
CA ARG A 100 -16.88 0.07 -9.28
C ARG A 100 -15.58 -0.27 -8.55
N PHE A 101 -15.46 -1.51 -8.09
CA PHE A 101 -14.23 -1.93 -7.43
C PHE A 101 -13.05 -1.89 -8.41
N GLU A 102 -11.96 -1.24 -7.99
CA GLU A 102 -10.81 -1.04 -8.87
C GLU A 102 -10.07 -2.35 -9.14
N ARG A 103 -9.63 -2.49 -10.38
CA ARG A 103 -8.73 -3.57 -10.75
C ARG A 103 -7.34 -3.36 -10.16
N PHE A 104 -6.60 -4.44 -10.00
CA PHE A 104 -5.24 -4.46 -9.47
C PHE A 104 -4.30 -3.43 -10.13
N ASP A 105 -4.41 -3.25 -11.45
CA ASP A 105 -3.62 -2.32 -12.24
C ASP A 105 -4.13 -0.86 -12.18
N GLN A 106 -5.34 -0.64 -11.70
CA GLN A 106 -6.00 0.67 -11.64
C GLN A 106 -6.00 1.29 -10.22
N ALA A 107 -5.80 0.48 -9.20
CA ALA A 107 -5.80 0.92 -7.79
C ALA A 107 -4.72 1.96 -7.46
N ALA A 108 -3.69 2.08 -8.29
CA ALA A 108 -2.62 3.07 -8.16
C ALA A 108 -2.96 4.43 -8.79
N GLY A 109 -3.99 4.52 -9.62
CA GLY A 109 -4.24 5.67 -10.48
C GLY A 109 -4.68 6.92 -9.72
N GLU A 110 -4.12 8.05 -10.10
CA GLU A 110 -4.72 9.36 -9.86
C GLU A 110 -5.87 9.53 -10.87
N SER A 111 -7.07 9.33 -10.40
CA SER A 111 -8.27 9.50 -11.22
C SER A 111 -9.06 10.70 -10.71
N PRO A 112 -9.64 11.52 -11.58
CA PRO A 112 -10.60 12.54 -11.18
C PRO A 112 -11.94 11.94 -10.73
N VAL A 113 -12.08 10.60 -10.83
CA VAL A 113 -13.28 9.88 -10.41
C VAL A 113 -13.11 9.45 -8.95
N TRP A 114 -14.20 9.56 -8.18
CA TRP A 114 -14.25 9.09 -6.79
C TRP A 114 -13.65 7.67 -6.65
N PRO A 115 -12.87 7.39 -5.63
CA PRO A 115 -12.51 8.20 -4.45
C PRO A 115 -11.23 9.06 -4.65
N GLU A 116 -10.86 9.41 -5.87
CA GLU A 116 -9.75 10.31 -6.21
C GLU A 116 -8.41 9.91 -5.56
N GLY A 117 -7.73 10.86 -4.95
CA GLY A 117 -6.43 10.68 -4.31
C GLY A 117 -6.41 9.71 -3.13
N THR A 118 -7.57 9.37 -2.55
CA THR A 118 -7.69 8.37 -1.47
C THR A 118 -7.46 6.94 -1.95
N ARG A 119 -7.64 6.67 -3.25
CA ARG A 119 -7.60 5.32 -3.83
C ARG A 119 -6.36 4.51 -3.45
N PRO A 120 -5.12 4.97 -3.67
CA PRO A 120 -3.93 4.19 -3.34
C PRO A 120 -3.83 3.85 -1.84
N TYR A 121 -4.30 4.75 -0.98
CA TYR A 121 -4.29 4.57 0.47
C TYR A 121 -5.32 3.52 0.90
N ALA A 122 -6.58 3.67 0.50
CA ALA A 122 -7.66 2.78 0.90
C ALA A 122 -7.47 1.37 0.36
N TYR A 123 -7.29 1.23 -0.96
CA TYR A 123 -7.10 -0.08 -1.57
C TYR A 123 -5.80 -0.73 -1.14
N GLY A 124 -4.70 0.03 -1.14
CA GLY A 124 -3.39 -0.51 -0.78
C GLY A 124 -3.31 -0.97 0.66
N SER A 125 -3.76 -0.15 1.62
CA SER A 125 -3.66 -0.49 3.04
C SER A 125 -4.51 -1.69 3.42
N LEU A 126 -5.76 -1.75 2.96
CA LEU A 126 -6.66 -2.86 3.28
C LEU A 126 -6.28 -4.15 2.53
N PHE A 127 -5.68 -4.03 1.35
CA PHE A 127 -5.10 -5.21 0.70
C PHE A 127 -3.86 -5.74 1.41
N PHE A 128 -2.96 -4.86 1.91
CA PHE A 128 -1.86 -5.30 2.75
C PHE A 128 -2.34 -5.90 4.06
N ASP A 129 -3.37 -5.34 4.67
CA ASP A 129 -3.99 -5.90 5.87
C ASP A 129 -4.46 -7.33 5.63
N HIS A 130 -5.25 -7.56 4.57
CA HIS A 130 -5.67 -8.89 4.14
C HIS A 130 -4.48 -9.85 3.90
N LEU A 131 -3.44 -9.39 3.19
CA LEU A 131 -2.26 -10.22 2.92
C LEU A 131 -1.53 -10.62 4.20
N LEU A 132 -1.34 -9.67 5.10
CA LEU A 132 -0.54 -9.88 6.31
C LEU A 132 -1.31 -10.63 7.40
N GLU A 133 -2.62 -10.47 7.48
CA GLU A 133 -3.46 -11.35 8.29
C GLU A 133 -3.42 -12.80 7.80
N LYS A 134 -3.49 -13.01 6.50
CA LYS A 134 -3.54 -14.34 5.90
C LYS A 134 -2.19 -15.07 5.89
N TYR A 135 -1.11 -14.36 5.60
CA TYR A 135 0.21 -14.95 5.36
C TYR A 135 1.26 -14.65 6.43
N GLY A 136 0.97 -13.75 7.35
CA GLY A 136 1.86 -13.32 8.43
C GLY A 136 2.56 -11.98 8.17
N GLU A 137 2.71 -11.16 9.22
CA GLU A 137 3.32 -9.82 9.16
C GLU A 137 4.80 -9.85 8.72
N ASP A 138 5.53 -10.91 9.05
CA ASP A 138 6.92 -11.13 8.64
C ASP A 138 7.10 -11.13 7.11
N ARG A 139 6.04 -11.43 6.36
CA ARG A 139 6.03 -11.44 4.89
C ARG A 139 6.18 -10.06 4.27
N LEU A 140 5.89 -8.99 4.99
CA LEU A 140 6.06 -7.62 4.50
C LEU A 140 7.53 -7.33 4.14
N GLY A 141 8.46 -7.71 5.02
CA GLY A 141 9.90 -7.59 4.76
C GLY A 141 10.34 -8.42 3.54
N ALA A 142 9.86 -9.66 3.44
CA ALA A 142 10.14 -10.53 2.30
C ALA A 142 9.61 -9.95 0.98
N PHE A 143 8.42 -9.34 1.00
CA PHE A 143 7.85 -8.66 -0.16
C PHE A 143 8.69 -7.46 -0.59
N THR A 144 9.07 -6.59 0.36
CA THR A 144 9.91 -5.41 0.10
C THR A 144 11.26 -5.81 -0.52
N GLU A 145 11.92 -6.83 0.02
CA GLU A 145 13.17 -7.38 -0.55
C GLU A 145 12.95 -8.02 -1.93
N ALA A 146 11.81 -8.70 -2.13
CA ALA A 146 11.48 -9.28 -3.42
C ALA A 146 11.28 -8.22 -4.51
N VAL A 147 10.62 -7.09 -4.18
CA VAL A 147 10.44 -5.94 -5.07
C VAL A 147 11.79 -5.29 -5.37
N ALA A 148 12.60 -5.00 -4.35
CA ALA A 148 13.89 -4.35 -4.49
C ALA A 148 14.92 -5.18 -5.29
N GLY A 149 14.80 -6.50 -5.25
CA GLY A 149 15.69 -7.42 -5.97
C GLY A 149 15.34 -7.69 -7.43
N LYS A 150 14.26 -7.13 -7.97
CA LYS A 150 13.83 -7.39 -9.35
C LYS A 150 14.66 -6.62 -10.38
N TRP A 151 15.07 -7.32 -11.43
CA TRP A 151 15.72 -6.73 -12.60
C TRP A 151 14.75 -5.96 -13.49
N VAL A 152 13.49 -6.40 -13.52
CA VAL A 152 12.41 -5.78 -14.29
C VAL A 152 11.45 -5.15 -13.29
N PRO A 153 11.25 -3.81 -13.31
CA PRO A 153 10.28 -3.14 -12.46
C PRO A 153 8.84 -3.63 -12.76
N TYR A 154 7.91 -3.35 -11.87
CA TYR A 154 6.47 -3.66 -11.98
C TYR A 154 6.09 -5.15 -12.00
N ARG A 155 7.01 -6.07 -11.75
CA ARG A 155 6.69 -7.51 -11.67
C ARG A 155 6.16 -7.89 -10.28
N LEU A 156 5.07 -7.25 -9.84
CA LEU A 156 4.48 -7.43 -8.52
C LEU A 156 4.00 -8.86 -8.27
N ASP A 157 3.43 -9.52 -9.27
CA ASP A 157 3.03 -10.93 -9.16
C ASP A 157 4.21 -11.86 -8.85
N ALA A 158 5.36 -11.59 -9.44
CA ALA A 158 6.55 -12.37 -9.15
C ALA A 158 7.14 -12.05 -7.76
N ALA A 159 6.94 -10.83 -7.24
CA ALA A 159 7.28 -10.50 -5.87
C ALA A 159 6.29 -11.15 -4.89
N GLY A 160 5.00 -11.14 -5.21
CA GLY A 160 3.96 -11.82 -4.45
C GLY A 160 4.21 -13.31 -4.31
N ARG A 161 4.51 -14.01 -5.42
CA ARG A 161 4.88 -15.44 -5.37
C ARG A 161 6.08 -15.71 -4.47
N LYS A 162 7.07 -14.81 -4.46
CA LYS A 162 8.25 -14.97 -3.62
C LYS A 162 7.96 -14.71 -2.14
N ALA A 163 7.12 -13.75 -1.82
CA ALA A 163 6.82 -13.34 -0.45
C ALA A 163 5.67 -14.17 0.17
N PHE A 164 4.58 -14.33 -0.57
CA PHE A 164 3.31 -14.89 -0.10
C PHE A 164 2.99 -16.27 -0.69
N GLY A 165 3.75 -16.73 -1.68
CA GLY A 165 3.50 -17.98 -2.40
C GLY A 165 2.47 -17.87 -3.53
N VAL A 166 1.83 -16.73 -3.70
CA VAL A 166 0.75 -16.49 -4.68
C VAL A 166 1.01 -15.21 -5.49
N PRO A 167 0.52 -15.12 -6.73
CA PRO A 167 0.55 -13.86 -7.46
C PRO A 167 -0.41 -12.85 -6.83
N LEU A 168 0.02 -11.59 -6.70
CA LEU A 168 -0.81 -10.56 -6.07
C LEU A 168 -2.10 -10.26 -6.86
N SER A 169 -2.06 -10.34 -8.17
CA SER A 169 -3.25 -10.13 -9.02
C SER A 169 -4.34 -11.19 -8.77
N GLU A 170 -3.95 -12.42 -8.48
CA GLU A 170 -4.88 -13.49 -8.11
C GLU A 170 -5.46 -13.25 -6.71
N GLU A 171 -4.60 -12.93 -5.75
CA GLU A 171 -5.03 -12.65 -4.37
C GLU A 171 -5.92 -11.40 -4.29
N TRP A 172 -5.62 -10.38 -5.10
CA TRP A 172 -6.49 -9.21 -5.26
C TRP A 172 -7.90 -9.61 -5.68
N ARG A 173 -8.03 -10.50 -6.66
CA ARG A 173 -9.33 -10.98 -7.12
C ARG A 173 -10.09 -11.76 -6.03
N VAL A 174 -9.39 -12.55 -5.24
CA VAL A 174 -9.99 -13.27 -4.10
C VAL A 174 -10.48 -12.29 -3.05
N TRP A 175 -9.61 -11.35 -2.66
CA TRP A 175 -9.93 -10.31 -1.68
C TRP A 175 -11.11 -9.42 -2.11
N THR A 176 -11.11 -8.93 -3.35
CA THR A 176 -12.21 -8.10 -3.86
C THR A 176 -13.54 -8.84 -3.88
N GLY A 177 -13.51 -10.14 -4.15
CA GLY A 177 -14.69 -11.01 -4.07
C GLY A 177 -15.23 -11.13 -2.64
N ALA A 178 -14.35 -11.26 -1.65
CA ALA A 178 -14.73 -11.30 -0.24
C ALA A 178 -15.35 -9.97 0.21
N VAL A 179 -14.73 -8.84 -0.10
CA VAL A 179 -15.27 -7.51 0.23
C VAL A 179 -16.64 -7.28 -0.42
N ALA A 180 -16.84 -7.72 -1.66
CA ALA A 180 -18.12 -7.59 -2.34
C ALA A 180 -19.21 -8.46 -1.69
N HIS A 181 -18.86 -9.65 -1.24
CA HIS A 181 -19.80 -10.55 -0.52
C HIS A 181 -20.22 -9.93 0.81
N GLU A 182 -19.28 -9.49 1.64
CA GLU A 182 -19.56 -8.84 2.93
C GLU A 182 -20.40 -7.57 2.77
N ALA A 183 -20.07 -6.73 1.75
CA ALA A 183 -20.85 -5.53 1.48
C ALA A 183 -22.32 -5.85 1.11
N ALA A 184 -22.55 -6.93 0.38
CA ALA A 184 -23.90 -7.36 0.01
C ALA A 184 -24.71 -7.89 1.21
N GLU A 185 -24.06 -8.59 2.15
CA GLU A 185 -24.71 -9.11 3.38
C GLU A 185 -25.18 -7.97 4.29
N VAL A 186 -24.40 -6.88 4.41
CA VAL A 186 -24.78 -5.72 5.24
C VAL A 186 -25.96 -4.95 4.64
N LYS A 187 -26.18 -5.05 3.32
CA LYS A 187 -27.28 -4.38 2.61
C LYS A 187 -28.62 -5.15 2.73
N SER A 188 -28.59 -6.45 3.02
CA SER A 188 -29.77 -7.32 3.13
C SER A 188 -30.45 -7.17 4.48
#